data_544d45635882f738311d9836ce0200fe
#
_entry.id   544d45635882f738311d9836ce0200fe
#
_cell.length_a   1.000
_cell.length_b   1.000
_cell.length_c   1.000
_cell.angle_alpha   90.00
_cell.angle_beta   90.00
_cell.angle_gamma   90.00
#
_symmetry.space_group_name_H-M   'P 1'
#
loop_
_entity.id
_entity.type
_entity.pdbx_description
1 polymer ?
#
loop_
_entity_poly.entity_id
_entity_poly.type
_entity_poly.pdbx_seq_one_letter_code
_entity_poly.pdbx_strand_id
1 'polypeptide(L)'
;MRDFAAIDFETANFESTSVCSVGVVIVRNGEISDSFYSLIQPEPNYYNRFCTNIHGLCRQDTEDAPVFPKVWKEVEKLLLLSDEDAKRLGRPYLPLVAHNKAFDEGCLKAVFQCYQMDYPDYYFYDTLWASRIAFPDLENHQLQTVARACGYYLEHHHNALADAEACAWIAMKIM
;
A
#
# COMPACT_ATOMS: atom_id res chain seq x y z
N MET A 1 13.18 -6.21 8.61
CA MET A 1 13.55 -5.05 7.70
C MET A 1 13.42 -3.75 8.49
N ARG A 2 14.35 -2.78 8.30
CA ARG A 2 14.38 -1.59 9.15
C ARG A 2 13.89 -0.31 8.46
N ASP A 3 14.05 -0.22 7.15
CA ASP A 3 13.66 0.96 6.37
C ASP A 3 12.84 0.50 5.17
N PHE A 4 11.57 0.91 5.11
CA PHE A 4 10.62 0.56 4.06
C PHE A 4 9.38 1.45 4.11
N ALA A 5 8.53 1.36 3.09
CA ALA A 5 7.20 1.94 3.10
C ALA A 5 6.15 0.82 2.92
N ALA A 6 5.24 0.66 3.86
CA ALA A 6 4.07 -0.18 3.67
C ALA A 6 3.02 0.59 2.86
N ILE A 7 2.36 -0.09 1.92
CA ILE A 7 1.38 0.52 1.02
C ILE A 7 0.17 -0.39 0.88
N ASP A 8 -1.00 0.22 0.74
CA ASP A 8 -2.25 -0.44 0.44
C ASP A 8 -3.13 0.46 -0.44
N PHE A 9 -3.81 -0.13 -1.43
CA PHE A 9 -4.75 0.54 -2.33
C PHE A 9 -6.16 -0.01 -2.19
N GLU A 10 -7.16 0.88 -2.25
CA GLU A 10 -8.54 0.48 -2.54
C GLU A 10 -8.89 0.81 -4.00
N THR A 11 -9.71 -0.04 -4.63
CA THR A 11 -10.15 0.14 -6.01
C THR A 11 -11.65 0.33 -6.12
N ALA A 12 -12.10 1.27 -6.95
CA ALA A 12 -13.51 1.57 -7.17
C ALA A 12 -14.28 0.43 -7.87
N ASN A 13 -13.56 -0.37 -8.66
CA ASN A 13 -14.11 -1.49 -9.43
C ASN A 13 -13.02 -2.56 -9.65
N PHE A 14 -13.27 -3.56 -10.50
CA PHE A 14 -12.34 -4.67 -10.75
C PHE A 14 -11.17 -4.34 -11.70
N GLU A 15 -11.10 -3.12 -12.22
CA GLU A 15 -9.96 -2.69 -13.02
C GLU A 15 -8.84 -2.18 -12.13
N SER A 16 -7.63 -2.69 -12.33
CA SER A 16 -6.46 -2.32 -11.53
C SER A 16 -6.08 -0.83 -11.63
N THR A 17 -6.57 -0.13 -12.65
CA THR A 17 -6.38 1.32 -12.83
C THR A 17 -7.30 2.15 -11.93
N SER A 18 -8.40 1.56 -11.41
CA SER A 18 -9.45 2.28 -10.68
C SER A 18 -9.14 2.54 -9.21
N VAL A 19 -7.87 2.78 -8.87
CA VAL A 19 -7.48 3.12 -7.49
C VAL A 19 -8.25 4.33 -6.99
N CYS A 20 -8.91 4.22 -5.84
CA CYS A 20 -9.75 5.26 -5.25
C CYS A 20 -9.27 5.76 -3.89
N SER A 21 -8.35 5.06 -3.27
CA SER A 21 -7.57 5.58 -2.13
C SER A 21 -6.22 4.89 -2.02
N VAL A 22 -5.29 5.53 -1.32
CA VAL A 22 -3.98 4.97 -0.99
C VAL A 22 -3.63 5.30 0.46
N GLY A 23 -3.11 4.30 1.17
CA GLY A 23 -2.46 4.43 2.46
C GLY A 23 -0.98 4.09 2.33
N VAL A 24 -0.12 4.89 2.95
CA VAL A 24 1.33 4.66 3.00
C VAL A 24 1.82 4.89 4.41
N VAL A 25 2.62 3.97 4.94
CA VAL A 25 3.26 4.09 6.26
C VAL A 25 4.76 3.94 6.08
N ILE A 26 5.50 4.96 6.49
CA ILE A 26 6.96 4.99 6.39
C ILE A 26 7.58 4.44 7.67
N VAL A 27 8.44 3.45 7.52
CA VAL A 27 9.24 2.90 8.61
C VAL A 27 10.70 3.27 8.40
N ARG A 28 11.31 3.84 9.44
CA ARG A 28 12.74 4.18 9.48
C ARG A 28 13.35 3.65 10.77
N ASN A 29 14.48 3.00 10.68
CA ASN A 29 15.17 2.41 11.82
C ASN A 29 14.32 1.39 12.61
N GLY A 30 13.31 0.79 11.97
CA GLY A 30 12.39 -0.16 12.59
C GLY A 30 11.26 0.49 13.40
N GLU A 31 11.01 1.78 13.21
CA GLU A 31 9.91 2.52 13.85
C GLU A 31 9.08 3.26 12.79
N ILE A 32 7.78 3.40 13.00
CA ILE A 32 6.91 4.21 12.15
C ILE A 32 7.31 5.67 12.33
N SER A 33 7.73 6.31 11.25
CA SER A 33 8.21 7.70 11.23
C SER A 33 7.25 8.68 10.58
N ASP A 34 6.43 8.21 9.64
CA ASP A 34 5.48 9.04 8.91
C ASP A 34 4.35 8.20 8.32
N SER A 35 3.24 8.85 7.96
CA SER A 35 2.12 8.20 7.28
C SER A 35 1.45 9.16 6.31
N PHE A 36 0.83 8.61 5.26
CA PHE A 36 0.13 9.37 4.25
C PHE A 36 -1.15 8.64 3.86
N TYR A 37 -2.24 9.40 3.71
CA TYR A 37 -3.50 8.92 3.17
C TYR A 37 -4.07 9.91 2.18
N SER A 38 -4.60 9.42 1.07
CA SER A 38 -5.35 10.24 0.14
C SER A 38 -6.47 9.44 -0.53
N LEU A 39 -7.61 10.07 -0.69
CA LEU A 39 -8.57 9.69 -1.70
C LEU A 39 -8.00 10.04 -3.08
N ILE A 40 -8.42 9.27 -4.08
CA ILE A 40 -7.99 9.42 -5.48
C ILE A 40 -9.23 9.36 -6.36
N GLN A 41 -9.36 10.30 -7.31
CA GLN A 41 -10.36 10.19 -8.35
C GLN A 41 -9.97 9.01 -9.26
N PRO A 42 -10.76 7.91 -9.29
CA PRO A 42 -10.36 6.69 -10.00
C PRO A 42 -10.50 6.84 -11.52
N GLU A 43 -9.71 6.06 -12.26
CA GLU A 43 -9.79 5.93 -13.71
C GLU A 43 -9.89 4.45 -14.10
N PRO A 44 -11.02 4.00 -14.67
CA PRO A 44 -12.25 4.75 -14.97
C PRO A 44 -13.06 5.11 -13.72
N ASN A 45 -13.73 6.28 -13.76
CA ASN A 45 -14.50 6.82 -12.62
C ASN A 45 -15.92 6.21 -12.56
N TYR A 46 -16.01 4.92 -12.27
CA TYR A 46 -17.25 4.27 -11.86
C TYR A 46 -17.00 3.32 -10.68
N TYR A 47 -18.02 3.12 -9.85
CA TYR A 47 -17.94 2.27 -8.66
C TYR A 47 -18.72 0.99 -8.84
N ASN A 48 -18.08 -0.13 -8.52
CA ASN A 48 -18.74 -1.42 -8.42
C ASN A 48 -19.29 -1.61 -7.01
N ARG A 49 -20.54 -2.04 -6.89
CA ARG A 49 -21.20 -2.24 -5.59
C ARG A 49 -20.43 -3.21 -4.67
N PHE A 50 -19.76 -4.20 -5.24
CA PHE A 50 -18.97 -5.15 -4.47
C PHE A 50 -17.79 -4.44 -3.80
N CYS A 51 -17.03 -3.64 -4.53
CA CYS A 51 -15.90 -2.86 -3.99
C CYS A 51 -16.37 -1.85 -2.94
N THR A 52 -17.44 -1.08 -3.24
CA THR A 52 -18.05 -0.16 -2.28
C THR A 52 -18.48 -0.86 -0.97
N ASN A 53 -19.03 -2.07 -1.05
CA ASN A 53 -19.42 -2.81 0.15
C ASN A 53 -18.20 -3.26 1.01
N ILE A 54 -17.02 -3.35 0.41
CA ILE A 54 -15.79 -3.71 1.11
C ILE A 54 -15.23 -2.51 1.86
N HIS A 55 -14.90 -1.42 1.17
CA HIS A 55 -14.17 -0.27 1.73
C HIS A 55 -15.07 0.95 2.07
N GLY A 56 -16.35 0.90 1.71
CA GLY A 56 -17.33 1.95 2.04
C GLY A 56 -17.27 3.20 1.16
N LEU A 57 -16.24 3.37 0.31
CA LEU A 57 -16.11 4.53 -0.57
C LEU A 57 -17.06 4.44 -1.76
N CYS A 58 -17.57 5.58 -2.19
CA CYS A 58 -18.42 5.73 -3.36
C CYS A 58 -17.98 6.94 -4.20
N ARG A 59 -18.65 7.15 -5.33
CA ARG A 59 -18.30 8.23 -6.26
C ARG A 59 -18.30 9.61 -5.62
N GLN A 60 -19.25 9.88 -4.71
CA GLN A 60 -19.36 11.16 -4.03
C GLN A 60 -18.14 11.49 -3.17
N ASP A 61 -17.48 10.46 -2.62
CA ASP A 61 -16.29 10.65 -1.78
C ASP A 61 -15.07 11.07 -2.59
N THR A 62 -15.01 10.69 -3.88
CA THR A 62 -13.82 10.87 -4.73
C THR A 62 -14.02 11.75 -5.95
N GLU A 63 -15.22 12.31 -6.18
CA GLU A 63 -15.48 13.12 -7.38
C GLU A 63 -14.63 14.40 -7.44
N ASP A 64 -14.32 14.98 -6.28
CA ASP A 64 -13.46 16.16 -6.13
C ASP A 64 -12.04 15.80 -5.66
N ALA A 65 -11.73 14.51 -5.52
CA ALA A 65 -10.40 14.07 -5.09
C ALA A 65 -9.35 14.33 -6.19
N PRO A 66 -8.08 14.49 -5.81
CA PRO A 66 -7.01 14.63 -6.78
C PRO A 66 -6.86 13.34 -7.61
N VAL A 67 -6.45 13.48 -8.87
CA VAL A 67 -6.09 12.36 -9.74
C VAL A 67 -4.78 11.73 -9.30
N PHE A 68 -4.57 10.45 -9.63
CA PHE A 68 -3.41 9.67 -9.21
C PHE A 68 -2.05 10.37 -9.40
N PRO A 69 -1.71 11.01 -10.52
CA PRO A 69 -0.40 11.65 -10.68
C PRO A 69 -0.09 12.74 -9.63
N LYS A 70 -1.12 13.45 -9.17
CA LYS A 70 -0.96 14.47 -8.12
C LYS A 70 -0.69 13.82 -6.76
N VAL A 71 -1.43 12.77 -6.44
CA VAL A 71 -1.27 12.04 -5.18
C VAL A 71 0.08 11.33 -5.15
N TRP A 72 0.45 10.64 -6.24
CA TRP A 72 1.69 9.88 -6.29
C TRP A 72 2.93 10.76 -6.15
N LYS A 73 2.89 11.97 -6.67
CA LYS A 73 3.99 12.94 -6.48
C LYS A 73 4.28 13.24 -5.01
N GLU A 74 3.25 13.24 -4.15
CA GLU A 74 3.45 13.42 -2.70
C GLU A 74 3.98 12.13 -2.06
N VAL A 75 3.42 10.97 -2.44
CA VAL A 75 3.93 9.67 -1.99
C VAL A 75 5.41 9.50 -2.37
N GLU A 76 5.78 9.80 -3.60
CA GLU A 76 7.14 9.65 -4.11
C GLU A 76 8.16 10.44 -3.30
N LYS A 77 7.81 11.66 -2.83
CA LYS A 77 8.68 12.45 -1.94
C LYS A 77 8.98 11.72 -0.62
N LEU A 78 7.99 11.00 -0.08
CA LEU A 78 8.17 10.23 1.16
C LEU A 78 9.01 8.97 0.95
N LEU A 79 8.94 8.40 -0.26
CA LEU A 79 9.71 7.22 -0.62
C LEU A 79 11.17 7.53 -0.93
N LEU A 80 11.52 8.77 -1.29
CA LEU A 80 12.87 9.13 -1.69
C LEU A 80 13.86 8.87 -0.57
N LEU A 81 14.97 8.23 -0.94
CA LEU A 81 16.12 8.04 -0.07
C LEU A 81 17.06 9.27 -0.16
N SER A 82 17.85 9.48 0.89
CA SER A 82 18.99 10.41 0.80
C SER A 82 19.99 9.94 -0.28
N ASP A 83 20.77 10.85 -0.84
CA ASP A 83 21.79 10.49 -1.83
C ASP A 83 22.79 9.45 -1.30
N GLU A 84 23.09 9.50 0.01
CA GLU A 84 23.97 8.54 0.68
C GLU A 84 23.34 7.16 0.74
N ASP A 85 22.07 7.08 1.19
CA ASP A 85 21.33 5.82 1.27
C ASP A 85 21.04 5.24 -0.11
N ALA A 86 20.69 6.08 -1.07
CA ALA A 86 20.46 5.66 -2.45
C ALA A 86 21.71 5.01 -3.06
N LYS A 87 22.88 5.61 -2.86
CA LYS A 87 24.16 5.03 -3.29
C LYS A 87 24.47 3.72 -2.56
N ARG A 88 24.25 3.68 -1.25
CA ARG A 88 24.52 2.49 -0.41
C ARG A 88 23.62 1.31 -0.80
N LEU A 89 22.34 1.59 -1.11
CA LEU A 89 21.31 0.57 -1.40
C LEU A 89 21.18 0.28 -2.90
N GLY A 90 21.80 1.07 -3.77
CA GLY A 90 21.72 0.93 -5.24
C GLY A 90 20.34 1.24 -5.81
N ARG A 91 19.54 2.06 -5.11
CA ARG A 91 18.17 2.42 -5.52
C ARG A 91 17.77 3.78 -4.95
N PRO A 92 16.96 4.57 -5.66
CA PRO A 92 16.57 5.91 -5.21
C PRO A 92 15.43 5.92 -4.18
N TYR A 93 14.65 4.83 -4.06
CA TYR A 93 13.46 4.77 -3.25
C TYR A 93 13.54 3.69 -2.16
N LEU A 94 12.77 3.88 -1.08
CA LEU A 94 12.48 2.83 -0.12
C LEU A 94 11.84 1.63 -0.81
N PRO A 95 12.12 0.40 -0.35
CA PRO A 95 11.33 -0.74 -0.78
C PRO A 95 9.88 -0.58 -0.31
N LEU A 96 8.95 -1.00 -1.14
CA LEU A 96 7.54 -1.08 -0.82
C LEU A 96 7.22 -2.43 -0.19
N VAL A 97 6.29 -2.45 0.74
CA VAL A 97 5.80 -3.67 1.38
C VAL A 97 4.28 -3.66 1.30
N ALA A 98 3.68 -4.75 0.87
CA ALA A 98 2.23 -4.91 0.84
C ALA A 98 1.81 -6.30 1.33
N HIS A 99 0.56 -6.45 1.74
CA HIS A 99 0.01 -7.75 2.11
C HIS A 99 -0.73 -8.35 0.91
N ASN A 100 -0.16 -9.37 0.27
CA ASN A 100 -0.51 -9.83 -1.08
C ASN A 100 -0.09 -8.80 -2.14
N LYS A 101 1.19 -8.50 -2.16
CA LYS A 101 1.81 -7.45 -3.01
C LYS A 101 1.41 -7.50 -4.49
N ALA A 102 1.00 -8.66 -5.00
CA ALA A 102 0.61 -8.80 -6.40
C ALA A 102 -0.56 -7.88 -6.77
N PHE A 103 -1.46 -7.59 -5.83
CA PHE A 103 -2.56 -6.66 -6.02
C PHE A 103 -2.04 -5.22 -6.11
N ASP A 104 -1.34 -4.74 -5.09
CA ASP A 104 -0.87 -3.36 -5.01
C ASP A 104 0.16 -3.01 -6.08
N GLU A 105 1.12 -3.90 -6.32
CA GLU A 105 2.09 -3.78 -7.40
C GLU A 105 1.41 -3.77 -8.77
N GLY A 106 0.38 -4.61 -8.96
CA GLY A 106 -0.44 -4.65 -10.17
C GLY A 106 -1.21 -3.37 -10.40
N CYS A 107 -1.88 -2.84 -9.37
CA CYS A 107 -2.57 -1.55 -9.41
C CYS A 107 -1.60 -0.41 -9.76
N LEU A 108 -0.47 -0.34 -9.06
CA LEU A 108 0.52 0.71 -9.28
C LEU A 108 1.05 0.71 -10.72
N LYS A 109 1.43 -0.44 -11.25
CA LYS A 109 1.88 -0.58 -12.66
C LYS A 109 0.79 -0.18 -13.66
N ALA A 110 -0.44 -0.64 -13.44
CA ALA A 110 -1.57 -0.34 -14.32
C ALA A 110 -1.89 1.15 -14.37
N VAL A 111 -1.87 1.82 -13.21
CA VAL A 111 -2.16 3.27 -13.12
C VAL A 111 -1.04 4.09 -13.75
N PHE A 112 0.24 3.75 -13.52
CA PHE A 112 1.37 4.41 -14.19
C PHE A 112 1.24 4.33 -15.71
N GLN A 113 0.89 3.16 -16.23
CA GLN A 113 0.65 2.97 -17.67
C GLN A 113 -0.55 3.77 -18.15
N CYS A 114 -1.66 3.80 -17.41
CA CYS A 114 -2.87 4.54 -17.73
C CYS A 114 -2.59 6.04 -17.90
N TYR A 115 -1.79 6.61 -17.01
CA TYR A 115 -1.41 8.03 -17.05
C TYR A 115 -0.12 8.31 -17.86
N GLN A 116 0.42 7.32 -18.57
CA GLN A 116 1.64 7.44 -19.37
C GLN A 116 2.83 7.99 -18.57
N MET A 117 2.94 7.59 -17.32
CA MET A 117 4.05 7.92 -16.42
C MET A 117 5.16 6.88 -16.52
N ASP A 118 6.41 7.32 -16.42
CA ASP A 118 7.55 6.41 -16.32
C ASP A 118 7.49 5.67 -14.97
N TYR A 119 7.41 4.33 -15.03
CA TYR A 119 7.38 3.51 -13.82
C TYR A 119 8.80 3.29 -13.30
N PRO A 120 9.16 3.82 -12.10
CA PRO A 120 10.41 3.48 -11.46
C PRO A 120 10.43 2.00 -11.07
N ASP A 121 11.60 1.37 -11.07
CA ASP A 121 11.75 -0.01 -10.61
C ASP A 121 11.58 -0.09 -9.08
N TYR A 122 10.35 0.07 -8.59
CA TYR A 122 10.03 -0.13 -7.18
C TYR A 122 10.20 -1.59 -6.80
N TYR A 123 10.87 -1.82 -5.70
CA TYR A 123 11.08 -3.16 -5.16
C TYR A 123 10.00 -3.48 -4.13
N PHE A 124 9.23 -4.55 -4.36
CA PHE A 124 8.15 -4.97 -3.48
C PHE A 124 8.48 -6.21 -2.67
N TYR A 125 8.17 -6.16 -1.38
CA TYR A 125 8.13 -7.31 -0.47
C TYR A 125 6.69 -7.68 -0.13
N ASP A 126 6.46 -8.95 0.21
CA ASP A 126 5.13 -9.51 0.47
C ASP A 126 5.02 -10.07 1.87
N THR A 127 4.22 -9.42 2.73
CA THR A 127 3.98 -9.89 4.09
C THR A 127 3.07 -11.13 4.15
N LEU A 128 2.20 -11.33 3.14
CA LEU A 128 1.40 -12.56 3.04
C LEU A 128 2.31 -13.78 2.87
N TRP A 129 3.29 -13.69 1.98
CA TRP A 129 4.24 -14.78 1.76
C TRP A 129 5.15 -14.98 2.97
N ALA A 130 5.67 -13.90 3.56
CA ALA A 130 6.49 -13.94 4.76
C ALA A 130 5.72 -14.57 5.94
N SER A 131 4.43 -14.26 6.10
CA SER A 131 3.61 -14.80 7.17
C SER A 131 3.42 -16.32 7.10
N ARG A 132 3.33 -16.88 5.88
CA ARG A 132 3.23 -18.33 5.69
C ARG A 132 4.46 -19.08 6.15
N ILE A 133 5.61 -18.42 6.13
CA ILE A 133 6.88 -18.98 6.64
C ILE A 133 6.97 -18.79 8.14
N ALA A 134 6.64 -17.59 8.65
CA ALA A 134 6.77 -17.27 10.08
C ALA A 134 5.72 -17.97 10.95
N PHE A 135 4.52 -18.19 10.42
CA PHE A 135 3.36 -18.72 11.15
C PHE A 135 2.64 -19.83 10.35
N PRO A 136 3.29 -20.98 10.08
CA PRO A 136 2.74 -22.00 9.19
C PRO A 136 1.41 -22.61 9.68
N ASP A 137 1.13 -22.54 10.99
CA ASP A 137 -0.03 -23.16 11.61
C ASP A 137 -1.23 -22.20 11.80
N LEU A 138 -1.17 -20.95 11.25
CA LEU A 138 -2.33 -20.05 11.29
C LEU A 138 -3.48 -20.62 10.46
N GLU A 139 -4.70 -20.42 10.96
CA GLU A 139 -5.95 -20.83 10.28
C GLU A 139 -6.10 -20.24 8.86
N ASN A 140 -5.60 -19.02 8.68
CA ASN A 140 -5.49 -18.33 7.40
C ASN A 140 -4.42 -17.22 7.51
N HIS A 141 -4.03 -16.66 6.37
CA HIS A 141 -3.05 -15.58 6.29
C HIS A 141 -3.66 -14.27 5.80
N GLN A 142 -4.93 -13.99 6.12
CA GLN A 142 -5.53 -12.69 5.89
C GLN A 142 -4.87 -11.63 6.76
N LEU A 143 -4.86 -10.38 6.31
CA LEU A 143 -4.17 -9.28 6.96
C LEU A 143 -4.50 -9.18 8.46
N GLN A 144 -5.80 -9.20 8.82
CA GLN A 144 -6.25 -9.10 10.21
C GLN A 144 -5.81 -10.29 11.08
N THR A 145 -5.73 -11.50 10.50
CA THR A 145 -5.29 -12.70 11.23
C THR A 145 -3.81 -12.63 11.53
N VAL A 146 -3.00 -12.26 10.53
CA VAL A 146 -1.55 -12.12 10.67
C VAL A 146 -1.20 -10.94 11.58
N ALA A 147 -1.87 -9.80 11.43
CA ALA A 147 -1.69 -8.62 12.30
C ALA A 147 -1.92 -8.99 13.77
N ARG A 148 -3.01 -9.71 14.08
CA ARG A 148 -3.31 -10.20 15.43
C ARG A 148 -2.22 -11.13 15.96
N ALA A 149 -1.72 -12.04 15.14
CA ALA A 149 -0.60 -12.93 15.53
C ALA A 149 0.69 -12.15 15.80
N CYS A 150 0.87 -10.99 15.17
CA CYS A 150 1.97 -10.05 15.44
C CYS A 150 1.71 -9.10 16.62
N GLY A 151 0.54 -9.20 17.30
CA GLY A 151 0.17 -8.35 18.43
C GLY A 151 -0.46 -7.02 18.04
N TYR A 152 -0.92 -6.85 16.80
CA TYR A 152 -1.60 -5.67 16.31
C TYR A 152 -3.09 -5.95 16.07
N TYR A 153 -3.97 -5.08 16.60
CA TYR A 153 -5.41 -5.19 16.43
C TYR A 153 -5.89 -4.19 15.39
N LEU A 154 -6.26 -4.70 14.20
CA LEU A 154 -6.79 -3.91 13.10
C LEU A 154 -8.28 -3.63 13.32
N GLU A 155 -8.64 -2.38 13.67
CA GLU A 155 -10.03 -1.99 13.97
C GLU A 155 -10.82 -1.57 12.71
N HIS A 156 -10.16 -0.95 11.73
CA HIS A 156 -10.78 -0.39 10.54
C HIS A 156 -10.26 -1.07 9.27
N HIS A 157 -10.48 -2.38 9.17
CA HIS A 157 -10.12 -3.14 7.96
C HIS A 157 -10.83 -2.59 6.72
N HIS A 158 -10.15 -2.61 5.57
CA HIS A 158 -10.55 -1.98 4.31
C HIS A 158 -10.54 -0.44 4.33
N ASN A 159 -9.73 0.13 5.19
CA ASN A 159 -9.25 1.50 5.07
C ASN A 159 -7.76 1.44 4.70
N ALA A 160 -7.41 1.97 3.54
CA ALA A 160 -6.06 1.82 2.98
C ALA A 160 -4.93 2.23 3.96
N LEU A 161 -5.14 3.28 4.79
CA LEU A 161 -4.11 3.66 5.78
C LEU A 161 -4.02 2.66 6.94
N ALA A 162 -5.17 2.20 7.45
CA ALA A 162 -5.19 1.22 8.54
C ALA A 162 -4.59 -0.12 8.09
N ASP A 163 -4.87 -0.54 6.85
CA ASP A 163 -4.35 -1.76 6.27
C ASP A 163 -2.84 -1.66 5.98
N ALA A 164 -2.36 -0.50 5.49
CA ALA A 164 -0.93 -0.21 5.36
C ALA A 164 -0.22 -0.19 6.72
N GLU A 165 -0.84 0.34 7.78
CA GLU A 165 -0.28 0.33 9.14
C GLU A 165 -0.17 -1.10 9.68
N ALA A 166 -1.22 -1.91 9.55
CA ALA A 166 -1.17 -3.33 9.92
C ALA A 166 -0.07 -4.07 9.14
N CYS A 167 0.05 -3.82 7.84
CA CYS A 167 1.10 -4.36 7.00
C CYS A 167 2.51 -3.95 7.50
N ALA A 168 2.69 -2.68 7.89
CA ALA A 168 3.96 -2.19 8.47
C ALA A 168 4.31 -2.93 9.77
N TRP A 169 3.34 -3.09 10.68
CA TRP A 169 3.54 -3.85 11.92
C TRP A 169 3.94 -5.30 11.67
N ILE A 170 3.25 -5.97 10.74
CA ILE A 170 3.62 -7.32 10.32
C ILE A 170 5.06 -7.34 9.80
N ALA A 171 5.41 -6.46 8.86
CA ALA A 171 6.74 -6.42 8.27
C ALA A 171 7.85 -6.16 9.31
N MET A 172 7.65 -5.25 10.25
CA MET A 172 8.59 -5.00 11.36
C MET A 172 8.81 -6.24 12.24
N LYS A 173 7.77 -7.09 12.37
CA LYS A 173 7.80 -8.26 13.26
C LYS A 173 8.45 -9.48 12.63
N ILE A 174 8.21 -9.73 11.32
CA ILE A 174 8.58 -11.00 10.69
C ILE A 174 9.53 -10.88 9.50
N MET A 175 9.94 -9.65 9.13
CA MET A 175 10.86 -9.39 8.01
C MET A 175 12.07 -8.59 8.48
#